data_33edd41ee3269915acf77be51d310438
#
_entry.id   33edd41ee3269915acf77be51d310438
#
_cell.length_a   1.000
_cell.length_b   1.000
_cell.length_c   1.000
_cell.angle_alpha   90.00
_cell.angle_beta   90.00
_cell.angle_gamma   90.00
#
_symmetry.space_group_name_H-M   'P 1'
#
loop_
_entity.id
_entity.type
_entity.pdbx_description
1 polymer ?
#
loop_
_entity_poly.entity_id
_entity_poly.type
_entity_poly.pdbx_seq_one_letter_code
_entity_poly.pdbx_strand_id
1 'polypeptide(L)'
;MELIKHKIQKKDTLDSIAEKYKITINELKDFHNQHCGITQKIIDVLPAHLEFVFLESKVEESKEKVSEKFKERQLKYRCEQNVFTYINKVPVSNATTKRDYLVELKILEEKLFVKVKLLDNILEVNPSTYAEAANIIAQLDVIKCNDVILQVNETDGSILRIVNHSEIIKGWEKKRAEFEQNSVTLDSQAKKEVKNFINLIDDQILNEENLIDDYKGKMFFDIYFNKFLANSPDKLDSYQTVFRSQLFEGQKTDISIRQDVLDQNGDLLTVRKVSETLSKDTQRAKELYDLRYKPMIGYQFSSYETSYRERSSYNEKENYLEEMDVTIMEQIKNNLELRIHYTVRKIE
;
A
#
# COMPACT_ATOMS: atom_id res chain seq x y z
N MET A 1 -23.57 -10.34 8.37
CA MET A 1 -23.49 -9.45 9.54
C MET A 1 -22.03 -9.43 9.96
N GLU A 2 -21.39 -8.30 9.82
CA GLU A 2 -19.97 -8.17 10.17
C GLU A 2 -19.86 -7.47 11.51
N LEU A 3 -19.06 -8.04 12.43
CA LEU A 3 -18.93 -7.60 13.80
C LEU A 3 -17.75 -6.63 13.90
N ILE A 4 -18.04 -5.34 14.17
CA ILE A 4 -17.01 -4.35 14.45
C ILE A 4 -16.72 -4.34 15.95
N LYS A 5 -15.45 -4.30 16.31
CA LYS A 5 -14.96 -4.21 17.68
C LYS A 5 -14.38 -2.82 17.92
N HIS A 6 -15.17 -1.92 18.53
CA HIS A 6 -14.71 -0.58 18.88
C HIS A 6 -14.02 -0.59 20.25
N LYS A 7 -12.75 -0.19 20.32
CA LYS A 7 -12.01 -0.03 21.57
C LYS A 7 -12.40 1.27 22.25
N ILE A 8 -12.93 1.20 23.47
CA ILE A 8 -13.39 2.35 24.24
C ILE A 8 -12.20 3.22 24.65
N GLN A 9 -12.31 4.53 24.39
CA GLN A 9 -11.33 5.53 24.80
C GLN A 9 -11.83 6.34 26.00
N LYS A 10 -10.92 7.01 26.71
CA LYS A 10 -11.18 7.68 28.00
C LYS A 10 -12.28 8.77 27.97
N LYS A 11 -12.72 9.20 26.78
CA LYS A 11 -13.78 10.22 26.60
C LYS A 11 -15.03 9.68 25.90
N ASP A 12 -15.07 8.38 25.60
CA ASP A 12 -16.21 7.80 24.89
C ASP A 12 -17.43 7.69 25.82
N THR A 13 -18.57 8.05 25.26
CA THR A 13 -19.90 7.86 25.85
C THR A 13 -20.74 7.03 24.86
N LEU A 14 -21.86 6.47 25.32
CA LEU A 14 -22.79 5.78 24.42
C LEU A 14 -23.24 6.67 23.26
N ASP A 15 -23.49 7.95 23.54
CA ASP A 15 -23.88 8.92 22.52
C ASP A 15 -22.77 9.16 21.52
N SER A 16 -21.53 9.38 21.98
CA SER A 16 -20.39 9.64 21.07
C SER A 16 -20.07 8.44 20.19
N ILE A 17 -20.20 7.23 20.72
CA ILE A 17 -19.99 6.00 19.93
C ILE A 17 -21.13 5.81 18.94
N ALA A 18 -22.39 5.99 19.38
CA ALA A 18 -23.56 5.87 18.50
C ALA A 18 -23.53 6.88 17.36
N GLU A 19 -23.17 8.14 17.64
CA GLU A 19 -23.00 9.20 16.64
C GLU A 19 -21.88 8.87 15.64
N LYS A 20 -20.71 8.42 16.15
CA LYS A 20 -19.57 8.04 15.34
C LYS A 20 -19.91 6.95 14.31
N TYR A 21 -20.75 5.97 14.70
CA TYR A 21 -21.15 4.87 13.83
C TYR A 21 -22.51 5.06 13.16
N LYS A 22 -23.13 6.25 13.32
CA LYS A 22 -24.44 6.61 12.75
C LYS A 22 -25.55 5.58 13.07
N ILE A 23 -25.59 5.12 14.30
CA ILE A 23 -26.60 4.18 14.84
C ILE A 23 -27.27 4.81 16.04
N THR A 24 -28.42 4.30 16.44
CA THR A 24 -29.08 4.71 17.67
C THR A 24 -28.45 4.02 18.90
N ILE A 25 -28.54 4.64 20.07
CA ILE A 25 -28.04 4.05 21.32
C ILE A 25 -28.71 2.68 21.58
N ASN A 26 -29.98 2.52 21.23
CA ASN A 26 -30.69 1.26 21.39
C ASN A 26 -30.11 0.16 20.47
N GLU A 27 -29.89 0.47 19.20
CA GLU A 27 -29.26 -0.46 18.26
C GLU A 27 -27.85 -0.85 18.74
N LEU A 28 -27.06 0.10 19.26
CA LEU A 28 -25.74 -0.18 19.84
C LEU A 28 -25.83 -1.13 21.03
N LYS A 29 -26.74 -0.84 21.98
CA LYS A 29 -26.95 -1.70 23.18
C LYS A 29 -27.42 -3.10 22.81
N ASP A 30 -28.43 -3.20 21.94
CA ASP A 30 -29.02 -4.47 21.54
C ASP A 30 -27.98 -5.36 20.83
N PHE A 31 -27.26 -4.78 19.89
CA PHE A 31 -26.24 -5.52 19.15
C PHE A 31 -25.08 -5.94 20.06
N HIS A 32 -24.53 -5.02 20.88
CA HIS A 32 -23.48 -5.34 21.83
C HIS A 32 -23.91 -6.44 22.79
N ASN A 33 -25.10 -6.33 23.37
CA ASN A 33 -25.62 -7.27 24.40
C ASN A 33 -25.88 -8.65 23.82
N GLN A 34 -26.12 -8.79 22.53
CA GLN A 34 -26.24 -10.09 21.84
C GLN A 34 -24.89 -10.77 21.63
N HIS A 35 -23.79 -9.98 21.54
CA HIS A 35 -22.46 -10.49 21.16
C HIS A 35 -21.44 -10.47 22.31
N CYS A 36 -21.84 -10.02 23.53
CA CYS A 36 -20.96 -9.96 24.70
C CYS A 36 -21.36 -10.98 25.78
N GLY A 37 -20.43 -11.21 26.71
CA GLY A 37 -20.71 -12.02 27.92
C GLY A 37 -21.66 -11.32 28.93
N ILE A 38 -22.30 -12.08 29.80
CA ILE A 38 -23.30 -11.58 30.76
C ILE A 38 -22.78 -10.42 31.62
N THR A 39 -21.50 -10.44 31.98
CA THR A 39 -20.84 -9.40 32.80
C THR A 39 -20.46 -8.14 32.03
N GLN A 40 -20.58 -8.16 30.70
CA GLN A 40 -20.18 -7.06 29.81
C GLN A 40 -21.36 -6.32 29.21
N LYS A 41 -22.60 -6.66 29.63
CA LYS A 41 -23.80 -6.03 29.08
C LYS A 41 -23.91 -4.55 29.44
N ILE A 42 -24.31 -3.76 28.44
CA ILE A 42 -24.62 -2.31 28.57
C ILE A 42 -26.13 -2.20 28.91
N ILE A 43 -26.45 -1.60 30.06
CA ILE A 43 -27.85 -1.32 30.46
C ILE A 43 -28.15 0.15 30.22
N ASP A 44 -27.58 1.08 30.98
CA ASP A 44 -27.87 2.51 30.89
C ASP A 44 -26.63 3.36 30.54
N VAL A 45 -25.45 2.94 31.01
CA VAL A 45 -24.19 3.64 30.79
C VAL A 45 -23.11 2.63 30.41
N LEU A 46 -22.03 3.12 29.79
CA LEU A 46 -20.86 2.30 29.51
C LEU A 46 -20.24 1.82 30.82
N PRO A 47 -20.17 0.48 31.08
CA PRO A 47 -19.50 -0.03 32.25
C PRO A 47 -18.01 0.32 32.26
N ALA A 48 -17.47 0.79 33.38
CA ALA A 48 -16.08 1.25 33.50
C ALA A 48 -15.02 0.15 33.21
N HIS A 49 -15.40 -1.11 33.29
CA HIS A 49 -14.55 -2.28 33.03
C HIS A 49 -14.64 -2.79 31.57
N LEU A 50 -15.50 -2.15 30.73
CA LEU A 50 -15.69 -2.56 29.36
C LEU A 50 -14.57 -1.98 28.49
N GLU A 51 -13.82 -2.86 27.84
CA GLU A 51 -12.72 -2.45 26.95
C GLU A 51 -13.18 -2.22 25.52
N PHE A 52 -14.24 -2.92 25.09
CA PHE A 52 -14.72 -2.89 23.70
C PHE A 52 -16.23 -2.89 23.62
N VAL A 53 -16.76 -2.22 22.60
CA VAL A 53 -18.16 -2.31 22.18
C VAL A 53 -18.26 -3.05 20.86
N PHE A 54 -19.16 -4.03 20.78
CA PHE A 54 -19.50 -4.72 19.54
C PHE A 54 -20.59 -3.96 18.81
N LEU A 55 -20.40 -3.76 17.51
CA LEU A 55 -21.31 -2.99 16.66
C LEU A 55 -21.58 -3.76 15.39
N GLU A 56 -22.76 -3.60 14.83
CA GLU A 56 -23.08 -4.09 13.51
C GLU A 56 -22.50 -3.15 12.44
N SER A 57 -21.81 -3.71 11.46
CA SER A 57 -21.35 -2.93 10.31
C SER A 57 -22.54 -2.56 9.43
N LYS A 58 -23.08 -1.35 9.58
CA LYS A 58 -24.06 -0.80 8.63
C LYS A 58 -23.43 -0.29 7.32
N VAL A 59 -22.19 -0.71 7.05
CA VAL A 59 -21.41 -0.22 5.89
C VAL A 59 -22.00 -0.67 4.53
N GLU A 60 -23.04 -1.51 4.50
CA GLU A 60 -23.58 -2.05 3.25
C GLU A 60 -24.35 -1.01 2.39
N GLU A 61 -25.10 -0.09 2.99
CA GLU A 61 -25.89 0.87 2.18
C GLU A 61 -25.07 1.94 1.47
N SER A 62 -23.88 2.30 2.01
CA SER A 62 -22.99 3.23 1.31
C SER A 62 -22.12 2.57 0.25
N LYS A 63 -21.86 1.25 0.37
CA LYS A 63 -21.00 0.48 -0.55
C LYS A 63 -21.64 0.25 -1.92
N GLU A 64 -22.91 -0.15 -1.97
CA GLU A 64 -23.63 -0.35 -3.24
C GLU A 64 -23.77 0.94 -4.04
N LYS A 65 -24.04 2.08 -3.38
CA LYS A 65 -24.18 3.39 -4.06
C LYS A 65 -22.87 3.92 -4.63
N VAL A 66 -21.72 3.58 -4.01
CA VAL A 66 -20.40 4.03 -4.50
C VAL A 66 -19.93 3.17 -5.67
N SER A 67 -20.16 1.84 -5.63
CA SER A 67 -19.70 0.93 -6.69
C SER A 67 -20.41 1.12 -8.03
N GLU A 68 -21.70 1.47 -8.04
CA GLU A 68 -22.49 1.62 -9.27
C GLU A 68 -22.23 2.92 -10.06
N LYS A 69 -21.58 3.92 -9.46
CA LYS A 69 -21.44 5.27 -10.04
C LYS A 69 -20.02 5.67 -10.43
N PHE A 70 -19.02 4.78 -10.40
CA PHE A 70 -17.65 5.06 -10.85
C PHE A 70 -17.56 5.15 -12.39
N LYS A 71 -18.15 6.17 -13.00
CA LYS A 71 -18.09 6.37 -14.46
C LYS A 71 -17.70 7.78 -14.90
N GLU A 72 -17.34 8.68 -13.98
CA GLU A 72 -17.07 10.06 -14.40
C GLU A 72 -15.77 10.19 -15.18
N ARG A 73 -14.74 9.42 -14.84
CA ARG A 73 -13.49 9.42 -15.56
C ARG A 73 -12.78 8.08 -15.42
N GLN A 74 -12.40 7.49 -16.54
CA GLN A 74 -11.64 6.24 -16.61
C GLN A 74 -10.32 6.49 -17.34
N LEU A 75 -9.22 6.03 -16.75
CA LEU A 75 -7.87 6.13 -17.28
C LEU A 75 -7.20 4.77 -17.18
N LYS A 76 -6.57 4.35 -18.26
CA LYS A 76 -5.83 3.10 -18.28
C LYS A 76 -4.34 3.36 -18.34
N TYR A 77 -3.61 2.75 -17.41
CA TYR A 77 -2.17 2.91 -17.28
C TYR A 77 -1.44 1.59 -17.49
N ARG A 78 -0.36 1.64 -18.26
CA ARG A 78 0.64 0.58 -18.32
C ARG A 78 1.82 0.94 -17.46
N CYS A 79 2.20 0.02 -16.57
CA CYS A 79 3.33 0.15 -15.67
C CYS A 79 4.35 -0.94 -15.97
N GLU A 80 5.60 -0.56 -16.18
CA GLU A 80 6.70 -1.50 -16.36
C GLU A 80 7.77 -1.24 -15.30
N GLN A 81 8.19 -2.29 -14.61
CA GLN A 81 9.24 -2.23 -13.59
C GLN A 81 10.33 -3.23 -13.93
N ASN A 82 11.56 -2.75 -13.97
CA ASN A 82 12.74 -3.58 -14.10
C ASN A 82 13.61 -3.40 -12.85
N VAL A 83 13.88 -4.50 -12.16
CA VAL A 83 14.70 -4.54 -10.94
C VAL A 83 15.96 -5.34 -11.24
N PHE A 84 17.12 -4.76 -10.99
CA PHE A 84 18.41 -5.40 -11.19
C PHE A 84 19.19 -5.40 -9.87
N THR A 85 19.76 -6.54 -9.52
CA THR A 85 20.68 -6.65 -8.39
C THR A 85 22.08 -6.96 -8.89
N TYR A 86 23.05 -6.20 -8.39
CA TYR A 86 24.47 -6.37 -8.73
C TYR A 86 25.26 -6.66 -7.46
N ILE A 87 26.16 -7.64 -7.55
CA ILE A 87 27.20 -7.89 -6.54
C ILE A 87 28.54 -7.64 -7.19
N ASN A 88 29.37 -6.77 -6.60
CA ASN A 88 30.66 -6.38 -7.14
C ASN A 88 30.57 -5.93 -8.62
N LYS A 89 29.49 -5.18 -8.96
CA LYS A 89 29.17 -4.71 -10.31
C LYS A 89 28.80 -5.82 -11.33
N VAL A 90 28.67 -7.05 -10.89
CA VAL A 90 28.18 -8.18 -11.72
C VAL A 90 26.70 -8.36 -11.49
N PRO A 91 25.86 -8.39 -12.53
CA PRO A 91 24.43 -8.65 -12.37
C PRO A 91 24.21 -10.09 -11.88
N VAL A 92 23.45 -10.24 -10.79
CA VAL A 92 23.18 -11.55 -10.16
C VAL A 92 21.72 -11.94 -10.22
N SER A 93 20.82 -10.96 -10.30
CA SER A 93 19.40 -11.21 -10.51
C SER A 93 18.71 -10.05 -11.22
N ASN A 94 17.62 -10.37 -11.88
CA ASN A 94 16.70 -9.35 -12.41
C ASN A 94 15.26 -9.85 -12.31
N ALA A 95 14.35 -8.88 -12.16
CA ALA A 95 12.92 -9.11 -12.24
C ALA A 95 12.28 -8.03 -13.13
N THR A 96 11.37 -8.45 -13.99
CA THR A 96 10.58 -7.56 -14.83
C THR A 96 9.11 -7.76 -14.50
N THR A 97 8.41 -6.66 -14.23
CA THR A 97 6.96 -6.69 -13.98
C THR A 97 6.27 -5.76 -14.98
N LYS A 98 5.19 -6.25 -15.61
CA LYS A 98 4.29 -5.44 -16.43
C LYS A 98 2.89 -5.52 -15.86
N ARG A 99 2.28 -4.36 -15.59
CA ARG A 99 0.95 -4.27 -15.00
C ARG A 99 0.12 -3.24 -15.76
N ASP A 100 -1.10 -3.62 -16.10
CA ASP A 100 -2.09 -2.68 -16.62
C ASP A 100 -3.12 -2.39 -15.51
N TYR A 101 -3.29 -1.11 -15.19
CA TYR A 101 -4.29 -0.63 -14.24
C TYR A 101 -5.38 0.17 -14.94
N LEU A 102 -6.63 -0.09 -14.58
CA LEU A 102 -7.74 0.81 -14.85
C LEU A 102 -8.00 1.64 -13.58
N VAL A 103 -8.01 2.95 -13.74
CA VAL A 103 -8.26 3.91 -12.67
C VAL A 103 -9.54 4.66 -12.99
N GLU A 104 -10.47 4.64 -12.05
CA GLU A 104 -11.74 5.36 -12.14
C GLU A 104 -11.79 6.40 -11.01
N LEU A 105 -11.97 7.67 -11.38
CA LEU A 105 -12.04 8.78 -10.43
C LEU A 105 -13.48 9.27 -10.28
N LYS A 106 -13.88 9.55 -9.05
CA LYS A 106 -15.17 10.13 -8.74
C LYS A 106 -15.12 11.08 -7.55
N ILE A 107 -15.84 12.17 -7.68
CA ILE A 107 -16.11 13.09 -6.58
C ILE A 107 -17.54 12.89 -6.11
N LEU A 108 -17.72 12.61 -4.82
CA LEU A 108 -19.01 12.48 -4.15
C LEU A 108 -19.00 13.30 -2.87
N GLU A 109 -19.95 14.21 -2.69
CA GLU A 109 -20.04 15.05 -1.50
C GLU A 109 -18.69 15.72 -1.16
N GLU A 110 -18.06 16.29 -2.18
CA GLU A 110 -16.73 16.94 -2.10
C GLU A 110 -15.55 16.00 -1.76
N LYS A 111 -15.77 14.68 -1.65
CA LYS A 111 -14.73 13.68 -1.36
C LYS A 111 -14.28 13.02 -2.64
N LEU A 112 -12.97 12.87 -2.77
CA LEU A 112 -12.33 12.18 -3.88
C LEU A 112 -12.25 10.68 -3.60
N PHE A 113 -12.79 9.89 -4.52
CA PHE A 113 -12.68 8.44 -4.53
C PHE A 113 -11.94 7.99 -5.79
N VAL A 114 -11.05 7.03 -5.61
CA VAL A 114 -10.31 6.42 -6.71
C VAL A 114 -10.50 4.92 -6.64
N LYS A 115 -11.06 4.35 -7.70
CA LYS A 115 -11.12 2.89 -7.86
C LYS A 115 -9.96 2.46 -8.74
N VAL A 116 -9.19 1.48 -8.27
CA VAL A 116 -8.07 0.89 -9.02
C VAL A 116 -8.37 -0.58 -9.27
N LYS A 117 -8.28 -0.96 -10.55
CA LYS A 117 -8.42 -2.35 -10.98
C LYS A 117 -7.16 -2.81 -11.68
N LEU A 118 -6.57 -3.91 -11.22
CA LEU A 118 -5.46 -4.58 -11.88
C LEU A 118 -6.00 -5.44 -13.03
N LEU A 119 -5.74 -5.03 -14.28
CA LEU A 119 -6.23 -5.72 -15.48
C LEU A 119 -5.30 -6.83 -15.93
N ASP A 120 -3.99 -6.59 -15.83
CA ASP A 120 -2.95 -7.53 -16.22
C ASP A 120 -1.77 -7.45 -15.25
N ASN A 121 -1.11 -8.59 -15.01
CA ASN A 121 0.04 -8.69 -14.10
C ASN A 121 0.98 -9.79 -14.58
N ILE A 122 2.01 -9.40 -15.31
CA ILE A 122 3.06 -10.30 -15.81
C ILE A 122 4.31 -10.06 -14.98
N LEU A 123 4.87 -11.14 -14.45
CA LEU A 123 6.10 -11.11 -13.65
C LEU A 123 7.08 -12.15 -14.18
N GLU A 124 8.26 -11.69 -14.57
CA GLU A 124 9.38 -12.51 -14.98
C GLU A 124 10.55 -12.31 -14.01
N VAL A 125 11.14 -13.38 -13.54
CA VAL A 125 12.26 -13.34 -12.60
C VAL A 125 13.42 -14.23 -13.06
N ASN A 126 14.63 -13.77 -12.86
CA ASN A 126 15.85 -14.51 -13.12
C ASN A 126 16.80 -14.34 -11.90
N PRO A 127 17.31 -15.44 -11.31
CA PRO A 127 17.12 -16.84 -11.73
C PRO A 127 15.69 -17.36 -11.45
N SER A 128 15.29 -18.36 -12.23
CA SER A 128 13.96 -18.98 -12.17
C SER A 128 13.64 -19.69 -10.85
N THR A 129 14.65 -19.92 -10.01
CA THR A 129 14.46 -20.47 -8.64
C THR A 129 13.53 -19.62 -7.77
N TYR A 130 13.33 -18.34 -8.10
CA TYR A 130 12.41 -17.43 -7.40
C TYR A 130 11.01 -17.37 -8.02
N ALA A 131 10.74 -18.09 -9.13
CA ALA A 131 9.50 -17.96 -9.89
C ALA A 131 8.27 -18.37 -9.08
N GLU A 132 8.36 -19.41 -8.24
CA GLU A 132 7.23 -19.83 -7.40
C GLU A 132 6.87 -18.78 -6.35
N ALA A 133 7.85 -18.26 -5.62
CA ALA A 133 7.63 -17.20 -4.65
C ALA A 133 7.08 -15.92 -5.31
N ALA A 134 7.61 -15.57 -6.48
CA ALA A 134 7.13 -14.43 -7.26
C ALA A 134 5.67 -14.61 -7.71
N ASN A 135 5.26 -15.79 -8.12
CA ASN A 135 3.87 -16.11 -8.46
C ASN A 135 2.91 -15.98 -7.26
N ILE A 136 3.34 -16.41 -6.07
CA ILE A 136 2.54 -16.23 -4.85
C ILE A 136 2.32 -14.75 -4.57
N ILE A 137 3.37 -13.92 -4.65
CA ILE A 137 3.29 -12.47 -4.47
C ILE A 137 2.36 -11.84 -5.52
N ALA A 138 2.49 -12.25 -6.79
CA ALA A 138 1.62 -11.75 -7.86
C ALA A 138 0.13 -12.07 -7.61
N GLN A 139 -0.19 -13.25 -7.08
CA GLN A 139 -1.57 -13.62 -6.72
C GLN A 139 -2.08 -12.78 -5.54
N LEU A 140 -1.25 -12.49 -4.55
CA LEU A 140 -1.60 -11.58 -3.44
C LEU A 140 -1.84 -10.16 -3.95
N ASP A 141 -1.04 -9.67 -4.89
CA ASP A 141 -1.25 -8.36 -5.51
C ASP A 141 -2.59 -8.28 -6.25
N VAL A 142 -3.01 -9.36 -6.92
CA VAL A 142 -4.37 -9.43 -7.53
C VAL A 142 -5.44 -9.30 -6.46
N ILE A 143 -5.34 -10.00 -5.33
CA ILE A 143 -6.33 -9.92 -4.25
C ILE A 143 -6.41 -8.50 -3.68
N LYS A 144 -5.27 -7.84 -3.46
CA LYS A 144 -5.20 -6.51 -2.87
C LYS A 144 -5.60 -5.40 -3.84
N CYS A 145 -5.26 -5.52 -5.12
CA CYS A 145 -5.38 -4.42 -6.09
C CYS A 145 -6.54 -4.59 -7.10
N ASN A 146 -7.29 -5.69 -7.04
CA ASN A 146 -8.41 -5.89 -7.94
C ASN A 146 -9.67 -5.21 -7.41
N ASP A 147 -10.13 -4.18 -8.12
CA ASP A 147 -11.32 -3.38 -7.79
C ASP A 147 -11.25 -2.68 -6.41
N VAL A 148 -10.06 -2.30 -5.93
CA VAL A 148 -9.93 -1.56 -4.68
C VAL A 148 -10.48 -0.15 -4.83
N ILE A 149 -11.31 0.29 -3.87
CA ILE A 149 -11.91 1.62 -3.81
C ILE A 149 -11.29 2.38 -2.65
N LEU A 150 -10.60 3.47 -2.97
CA LEU A 150 -9.84 4.28 -2.03
C LEU A 150 -10.50 5.64 -1.86
N GLN A 151 -10.70 6.08 -0.63
CA GLN A 151 -10.97 7.49 -0.34
C GLN A 151 -9.65 8.21 -0.21
N VAL A 152 -9.54 9.35 -0.87
CA VAL A 152 -8.32 10.13 -1.01
C VAL A 152 -8.47 11.47 -0.29
N ASN A 153 -7.38 11.95 0.31
CA ASN A 153 -7.29 13.27 0.88
C ASN A 153 -7.28 14.32 -0.23
N GLU A 154 -8.24 15.24 -0.21
CA GLU A 154 -8.39 16.29 -1.23
C GLU A 154 -7.28 17.35 -1.20
N THR A 155 -6.47 17.40 -0.13
CA THR A 155 -5.39 18.38 0.01
C THR A 155 -4.04 17.89 -0.49
N ASP A 156 -3.71 16.62 -0.26
CA ASP A 156 -2.38 16.07 -0.59
C ASP A 156 -2.40 14.82 -1.46
N GLY A 157 -3.60 14.29 -1.76
CA GLY A 157 -3.77 13.11 -2.60
C GLY A 157 -3.43 11.78 -1.93
N SER A 158 -3.15 11.76 -0.64
CA SER A 158 -2.83 10.53 0.09
C SER A 158 -4.05 9.65 0.32
N ILE A 159 -3.83 8.35 0.47
CA ILE A 159 -4.89 7.38 0.75
C ILE A 159 -5.32 7.53 2.21
N LEU A 160 -6.61 7.83 2.45
CA LEU A 160 -7.20 7.96 3.78
C LEU A 160 -7.78 6.63 4.30
N ARG A 161 -8.50 5.90 3.44
CA ARG A 161 -9.13 4.63 3.81
C ARG A 161 -9.46 3.77 2.60
N ILE A 162 -9.73 2.49 2.85
CA ILE A 162 -10.13 1.51 1.84
C ILE A 162 -11.64 1.27 2.00
N VAL A 163 -12.45 1.77 1.07
CA VAL A 163 -13.92 1.72 1.17
C VAL A 163 -14.46 0.30 1.16
N ASN A 164 -13.89 -0.56 0.32
CA ASN A 164 -14.29 -1.96 0.18
C ASN A 164 -13.30 -2.95 0.82
N HIS A 165 -12.70 -2.58 1.97
CA HIS A 165 -11.73 -3.41 2.69
C HIS A 165 -12.24 -4.83 2.97
N SER A 166 -13.53 -4.97 3.37
CA SER A 166 -14.16 -6.26 3.63
C SER A 166 -14.19 -7.22 2.43
N GLU A 167 -14.21 -6.68 1.20
CA GLU A 167 -14.15 -7.50 -0.01
C GLU A 167 -12.75 -8.07 -0.24
N ILE A 168 -11.73 -7.27 0.07
CA ILE A 168 -10.32 -7.71 0.02
C ILE A 168 -10.09 -8.80 1.07
N ILE A 169 -10.62 -8.64 2.29
CA ILE A 169 -10.56 -9.66 3.35
C ILE A 169 -11.20 -10.96 2.88
N LYS A 170 -12.41 -10.93 2.31
CA LYS A 170 -13.07 -12.14 1.77
C LYS A 170 -12.24 -12.82 0.67
N GLY A 171 -11.60 -12.04 -0.19
CA GLY A 171 -10.69 -12.56 -1.21
C GLY A 171 -9.48 -13.27 -0.60
N TRP A 172 -8.91 -12.67 0.43
CA TRP A 172 -7.81 -13.26 1.18
C TRP A 172 -8.21 -14.54 1.93
N GLU A 173 -9.34 -14.54 2.66
CA GLU A 173 -9.84 -15.70 3.39
C GLU A 173 -9.97 -16.94 2.50
N LYS A 174 -10.48 -16.75 1.28
CA LYS A 174 -10.54 -17.82 0.29
C LYS A 174 -9.14 -18.35 -0.06
N LYS A 175 -8.19 -17.45 -0.32
CA LYS A 175 -6.82 -17.85 -0.68
C LYS A 175 -6.07 -18.47 0.50
N ARG A 176 -6.29 -17.94 1.71
CA ARG A 176 -5.76 -18.51 2.95
C ARG A 176 -6.18 -19.97 3.13
N ALA A 177 -7.46 -20.28 2.92
CA ALA A 177 -7.96 -21.66 3.01
C ALA A 177 -7.26 -22.61 2.01
N GLU A 178 -6.93 -22.12 0.79
CA GLU A 178 -6.14 -22.88 -0.17
C GLU A 178 -4.71 -23.17 0.36
N PHE A 179 -4.03 -22.18 0.95
CA PHE A 179 -2.70 -22.37 1.56
C PHE A 179 -2.74 -23.36 2.72
N GLU A 180 -3.73 -23.25 3.61
CA GLU A 180 -3.92 -24.17 4.74
C GLU A 180 -4.15 -25.59 4.24
N GLN A 181 -5.02 -25.79 3.25
CA GLN A 181 -5.30 -27.11 2.66
C GLN A 181 -4.06 -27.70 2.00
N ASN A 182 -3.32 -26.95 1.20
CA ASN A 182 -2.12 -27.41 0.52
C ASN A 182 -0.99 -27.74 1.52
N SER A 183 -0.97 -27.12 2.68
CA SER A 183 0.04 -27.36 3.72
C SER A 183 -0.13 -28.70 4.44
N VAL A 184 -1.28 -29.36 4.36
CA VAL A 184 -1.59 -30.59 5.12
C VAL A 184 -0.59 -31.72 4.82
N THR A 185 -0.11 -31.81 3.59
CA THR A 185 0.82 -32.86 3.13
C THR A 185 2.30 -32.54 3.37
N LEU A 186 2.62 -31.32 3.82
CA LEU A 186 4.00 -30.87 4.05
C LEU A 186 4.58 -31.43 5.34
N ASP A 187 5.90 -31.41 5.47
CA ASP A 187 6.57 -31.70 6.73
C ASP A 187 6.36 -30.61 7.80
N SER A 188 6.78 -30.88 9.03
CA SER A 188 6.55 -30.01 10.17
C SER A 188 7.22 -28.63 10.02
N GLN A 189 8.38 -28.56 9.39
CA GLN A 189 9.11 -27.30 9.18
C GLN A 189 8.40 -26.45 8.13
N ALA A 190 8.06 -27.03 6.98
CA ALA A 190 7.34 -26.34 5.91
C ALA A 190 5.94 -25.87 6.37
N LYS A 191 5.23 -26.68 7.19
CA LYS A 191 3.96 -26.24 7.80
C LYS A 191 4.14 -25.00 8.66
N LYS A 192 5.21 -24.94 9.45
CA LYS A 192 5.51 -23.77 10.28
C LYS A 192 5.79 -22.53 9.44
N GLU A 193 6.50 -22.70 8.34
CA GLU A 193 6.81 -21.61 7.40
C GLU A 193 5.55 -21.08 6.71
N VAL A 194 4.68 -21.96 6.23
CA VAL A 194 3.36 -21.58 5.67
C VAL A 194 2.51 -20.84 6.71
N LYS A 195 2.47 -21.32 7.95
CA LYS A 195 1.73 -20.66 9.03
C LYS A 195 2.29 -19.27 9.32
N ASN A 196 3.60 -19.11 9.38
CA ASN A 196 4.24 -17.80 9.58
C ASN A 196 3.92 -16.85 8.42
N PHE A 197 3.94 -17.34 7.19
CA PHE A 197 3.56 -16.58 6.00
C PHE A 197 2.08 -16.14 6.08
N ILE A 198 1.16 -17.04 6.42
CA ILE A 198 -0.25 -16.71 6.59
C ILE A 198 -0.42 -15.62 7.65
N ASN A 199 0.22 -15.74 8.82
CA ASN A 199 0.13 -14.74 9.88
C ASN A 199 0.64 -13.36 9.40
N LEU A 200 1.73 -13.33 8.63
CA LEU A 200 2.26 -12.09 8.07
C LEU A 200 1.25 -11.41 7.12
N ILE A 201 0.58 -12.18 6.27
CA ILE A 201 -0.42 -11.65 5.34
C ILE A 201 -1.73 -11.30 6.07
N ASP A 202 -2.11 -12.06 7.11
CA ASP A 202 -3.22 -11.69 8.00
C ASP A 202 -3.00 -10.31 8.62
N ASP A 203 -1.83 -10.06 9.23
CA ASP A 203 -1.49 -8.76 9.79
C ASP A 203 -1.54 -7.63 8.76
N GLN A 204 -1.16 -7.92 7.53
CA GLN A 204 -1.13 -6.95 6.45
C GLN A 204 -2.53 -6.65 5.90
N ILE A 205 -3.39 -7.66 5.71
CA ILE A 205 -4.70 -7.49 5.04
C ILE A 205 -5.82 -7.20 6.04
N LEU A 206 -5.85 -7.84 7.22
CA LEU A 206 -6.94 -7.68 8.17
C LEU A 206 -6.93 -6.31 8.86
N ASN A 207 -5.77 -5.64 8.91
CA ASN A 207 -5.65 -4.29 9.44
C ASN A 207 -5.62 -3.30 8.28
N GLU A 208 -6.60 -2.38 8.22
CA GLU A 208 -6.71 -1.38 7.16
C GLU A 208 -5.49 -0.45 7.08
N GLU A 209 -4.94 -0.04 8.23
CA GLU A 209 -3.76 0.84 8.28
C GLU A 209 -2.52 0.14 7.70
N ASN A 210 -2.32 -1.14 8.02
CA ASN A 210 -1.23 -1.93 7.48
C ASN A 210 -1.37 -2.15 5.98
N LEU A 211 -2.61 -2.34 5.48
CA LEU A 211 -2.86 -2.49 4.05
C LEU A 211 -2.64 -1.16 3.30
N ILE A 212 -3.01 -0.02 3.89
CA ILE A 212 -2.69 1.30 3.34
C ILE A 212 -1.16 1.50 3.28
N ASP A 213 -0.43 1.08 4.32
CA ASP A 213 1.04 1.16 4.31
C ASP A 213 1.67 0.20 3.28
N ASP A 214 1.07 -0.97 3.02
CA ASP A 214 1.45 -1.86 1.92
C ASP A 214 1.27 -1.17 0.55
N TYR A 215 0.15 -0.46 0.33
CA TYR A 215 -0.04 0.31 -0.89
C TYR A 215 1.02 1.40 -1.05
N LYS A 216 1.38 2.13 0.00
CA LYS A 216 2.47 3.12 -0.04
C LYS A 216 3.85 2.51 -0.37
N GLY A 217 4.01 1.20 -0.17
CA GLY A 217 5.20 0.46 -0.61
C GLY A 217 5.17 0.01 -2.07
N LYS A 218 4.02 0.10 -2.76
CA LYS A 218 3.84 -0.29 -4.16
C LYS A 218 4.02 0.91 -5.08
N MET A 219 4.96 0.83 -6.02
CA MET A 219 5.36 1.93 -6.89
C MET A 219 4.18 2.68 -7.53
N PHE A 220 3.18 1.97 -8.07
CA PHE A 220 2.03 2.64 -8.70
C PHE A 220 1.25 3.50 -7.71
N PHE A 221 0.94 2.96 -6.53
CA PHE A 221 0.16 3.68 -5.53
C PHE A 221 0.94 4.82 -4.88
N ASP A 222 2.22 4.61 -4.54
CA ASP A 222 3.10 5.63 -3.99
C ASP A 222 3.23 6.86 -4.90
N ILE A 223 3.32 6.59 -6.21
CA ILE A 223 3.53 7.61 -7.22
C ILE A 223 2.22 8.29 -7.65
N TYR A 224 1.13 7.54 -7.77
CA TYR A 224 -0.14 8.05 -8.28
C TYR A 224 -0.91 8.87 -7.24
N PHE A 225 -0.88 8.43 -5.96
CA PHE A 225 -1.60 9.08 -4.86
C PHE A 225 -0.73 10.16 -4.21
N ASN A 226 -0.70 11.33 -4.84
CA ASN A 226 0.15 12.46 -4.46
C ASN A 226 -0.57 13.81 -4.66
N LYS A 227 0.11 14.90 -4.37
CA LYS A 227 -0.40 16.28 -4.47
C LYS A 227 -0.90 16.66 -5.88
N PHE A 228 -0.41 16.04 -6.95
CA PHE A 228 -0.91 16.30 -8.31
C PHE A 228 -2.30 15.69 -8.50
N LEU A 229 -2.60 14.53 -7.94
CA LEU A 229 -3.92 13.93 -7.96
C LEU A 229 -4.96 14.82 -7.29
N ALA A 230 -4.61 15.43 -6.15
CA ALA A 230 -5.46 16.38 -5.41
C ALA A 230 -5.49 17.79 -6.06
N ASN A 231 -4.68 18.03 -7.09
CA ASN A 231 -4.43 19.36 -7.64
C ASN A 231 -4.09 20.41 -6.57
N SER A 232 -3.26 20.00 -5.60
CA SER A 232 -2.86 20.86 -4.49
C SER A 232 -2.15 22.13 -4.98
N PRO A 233 -2.37 23.30 -4.35
CA PRO A 233 -1.69 24.54 -4.73
C PRO A 233 -0.18 24.49 -4.50
N ASP A 234 0.29 23.66 -3.55
CA ASP A 234 1.69 23.46 -3.20
C ASP A 234 2.31 22.20 -3.85
N LYS A 235 1.68 21.67 -4.93
CA LYS A 235 2.13 20.43 -5.58
C LYS A 235 3.54 20.49 -6.16
N LEU A 236 4.05 21.69 -6.42
CA LEU A 236 5.41 21.91 -6.93
C LEU A 236 6.44 22.22 -5.84
N ASP A 237 6.02 22.37 -4.60
CA ASP A 237 6.93 22.65 -3.50
C ASP A 237 7.81 21.44 -3.20
N SER A 238 9.06 21.69 -2.80
CA SER A 238 9.94 20.66 -2.25
C SER A 238 9.33 20.11 -0.95
N TYR A 239 9.48 18.83 -0.71
CA TYR A 239 8.91 18.17 0.46
C TYR A 239 9.84 17.12 1.06
N GLN A 240 9.62 16.79 2.31
CA GLN A 240 10.32 15.71 2.99
C GLN A 240 9.43 14.46 3.04
N THR A 241 10.04 13.30 2.88
CA THR A 241 9.37 12.01 2.95
C THR A 241 10.33 10.92 3.43
N VAL A 242 9.79 9.74 3.70
CA VAL A 242 10.57 8.58 4.13
C VAL A 242 10.71 7.61 2.95
N PHE A 243 11.95 7.45 2.49
CA PHE A 243 12.29 6.40 1.55
C PHE A 243 12.31 5.04 2.28
N ARG A 244 11.56 4.08 1.77
CA ARG A 244 11.53 2.69 2.26
C ARG A 244 12.42 1.84 1.38
N SER A 245 13.48 1.26 1.95
CA SER A 245 14.41 0.42 1.21
C SER A 245 13.72 -0.80 0.59
N GLN A 246 14.02 -1.06 -0.65
CA GLN A 246 13.64 -2.28 -1.36
C GLN A 246 14.72 -3.38 -1.21
N LEU A 247 15.92 -2.99 -0.83
CA LEU A 247 17.07 -3.89 -0.64
C LEU A 247 17.12 -4.44 0.79
N PHE A 248 16.80 -3.61 1.79
CA PHE A 248 16.90 -3.93 3.22
C PHE A 248 15.56 -3.71 3.92
N GLU A 249 14.85 -4.79 4.19
CA GLU A 249 13.56 -4.79 4.86
C GLU A 249 13.59 -4.03 6.18
N GLY A 250 12.69 -3.05 6.33
CA GLY A 250 12.58 -2.20 7.51
C GLY A 250 13.58 -1.05 7.59
N GLN A 251 14.55 -0.93 6.66
CA GLN A 251 15.40 0.26 6.56
C GLN A 251 14.57 1.42 6.02
N LYS A 252 14.53 2.51 6.77
CA LYS A 252 13.90 3.78 6.40
C LYS A 252 14.97 4.87 6.36
N THR A 253 14.84 5.79 5.40
CA THR A 253 15.77 6.90 5.21
C THR A 253 14.98 8.17 4.96
N ASP A 254 15.19 9.20 5.78
CA ASP A 254 14.56 10.49 5.55
C ASP A 254 15.22 11.16 4.35
N ILE A 255 14.43 11.57 3.39
CA ILE A 255 14.86 12.25 2.17
C ILE A 255 14.09 13.54 1.95
N SER A 256 14.74 14.51 1.35
CA SER A 256 14.11 15.69 0.76
C SER A 256 13.96 15.49 -0.73
N ILE A 257 12.78 15.75 -1.26
CA ILE A 257 12.50 15.75 -2.70
C ILE A 257 12.45 17.18 -3.19
N ARG A 258 13.42 17.54 -4.03
CA ARG A 258 13.38 18.78 -4.80
C ARG A 258 12.62 18.55 -6.09
N GLN A 259 11.74 19.49 -6.44
CA GLN A 259 10.97 19.49 -7.67
C GLN A 259 11.40 20.67 -8.58
N ASP A 260 11.57 20.40 -9.86
CA ASP A 260 11.87 21.40 -10.87
C ASP A 260 10.92 21.23 -12.05
N VAL A 261 10.27 22.31 -12.49
CA VAL A 261 9.51 22.31 -13.75
C VAL A 261 10.53 22.27 -14.89
N LEU A 262 10.43 21.25 -15.74
CA LEU A 262 11.30 21.11 -16.92
C LEU A 262 10.69 21.75 -18.16
N ASP A 263 9.38 21.62 -18.32
CA ASP A 263 8.65 22.11 -19.48
C ASP A 263 7.17 22.29 -19.14
N GLN A 264 6.55 23.27 -19.79
CA GLN A 264 5.11 23.50 -19.75
C GLN A 264 4.65 23.85 -21.17
N ASN A 265 4.00 22.89 -21.81
CA ASN A 265 3.52 23.04 -23.18
C ASN A 265 1.99 22.88 -23.22
N GLY A 266 1.26 24.01 -23.29
CA GLY A 266 -0.18 24.03 -23.21
C GLY A 266 -0.67 23.51 -21.86
N ASP A 267 -1.46 22.45 -21.89
CA ASP A 267 -2.02 21.80 -20.69
C ASP A 267 -1.07 20.75 -20.07
N LEU A 268 0.09 20.48 -20.68
CA LEU A 268 1.06 19.49 -20.25
C LEU A 268 2.18 20.13 -19.42
N LEU A 269 2.28 19.73 -18.15
CA LEU A 269 3.33 20.12 -17.23
C LEU A 269 4.29 18.96 -17.01
N THR A 270 5.58 19.16 -17.30
CA THR A 270 6.64 18.16 -17.04
C THR A 270 7.49 18.58 -15.84
N VAL A 271 7.58 17.71 -14.85
CA VAL A 271 8.29 17.93 -13.58
C VAL A 271 9.40 16.90 -13.41
N ARG A 272 10.53 17.36 -12.89
CA ARG A 272 11.61 16.51 -12.42
C ARG A 272 11.64 16.52 -10.91
N LYS A 273 11.76 15.32 -10.28
CA LYS A 273 11.99 15.17 -8.86
C LYS A 273 13.32 14.47 -8.59
N VAL A 274 14.07 14.97 -7.62
CA VAL A 274 15.37 14.42 -7.23
C VAL A 274 15.46 14.38 -5.71
N SER A 275 15.88 13.23 -5.16
CA SER A 275 16.08 13.09 -3.72
C SER A 275 17.43 13.60 -3.27
N GLU A 276 17.44 14.12 -2.04
CA GLU A 276 18.63 14.37 -1.22
C GLU A 276 18.43 13.65 0.12
N THR A 277 19.43 12.88 0.55
CA THR A 277 19.38 12.13 1.81
C THR A 277 19.57 13.04 3.00
N LEU A 278 18.64 13.06 3.93
CA LEU A 278 18.67 13.84 5.17
C LEU A 278 19.19 13.02 6.36
N SER A 279 18.73 11.76 6.48
CA SER A 279 19.12 10.86 7.58
C SER A 279 20.31 9.99 7.16
N LYS A 280 21.23 9.78 8.13
CA LYS A 280 22.39 8.88 7.99
C LYS A 280 22.25 7.61 8.84
N ASP A 281 21.08 7.36 9.42
CA ASP A 281 20.86 6.11 10.16
C ASP A 281 20.78 4.93 9.18
N THR A 282 21.85 4.14 9.20
CA THR A 282 22.03 2.97 8.34
C THR A 282 22.22 1.68 9.15
N GLN A 283 21.91 1.72 10.43
CA GLN A 283 22.13 0.58 11.34
C GLN A 283 21.40 -0.67 10.86
N ARG A 284 20.12 -0.54 10.47
CA ARG A 284 19.33 -1.65 9.97
C ARG A 284 19.88 -2.22 8.66
N ALA A 285 20.30 -1.38 7.74
CA ALA A 285 20.93 -1.81 6.49
C ALA A 285 22.22 -2.58 6.76
N LYS A 286 23.04 -2.12 7.73
CA LYS A 286 24.27 -2.79 8.14
C LYS A 286 24.01 -4.17 8.73
N GLU A 287 23.04 -4.29 9.63
CA GLU A 287 22.67 -5.58 10.26
C GLU A 287 22.23 -6.61 9.21
N LEU A 288 21.35 -6.19 8.30
CA LEU A 288 20.86 -7.08 7.24
C LEU A 288 21.94 -7.40 6.19
N TYR A 289 22.84 -6.45 5.89
CA TYR A 289 23.99 -6.71 5.04
C TYR A 289 24.93 -7.74 5.66
N ASP A 290 25.29 -7.55 6.94
CA ASP A 290 26.18 -8.47 7.64
C ASP A 290 25.59 -9.88 7.77
N LEU A 291 24.25 -9.98 7.92
CA LEU A 291 23.55 -11.26 8.04
C LEU A 291 23.39 -11.98 6.69
N ARG A 292 22.94 -11.27 5.65
CA ARG A 292 22.45 -11.88 4.41
C ARG A 292 23.49 -11.86 3.28
N TYR A 293 24.27 -10.79 3.15
CA TYR A 293 25.10 -10.55 1.97
C TYR A 293 26.60 -10.72 2.24
N LYS A 294 27.08 -10.30 3.38
CA LYS A 294 28.51 -10.41 3.75
C LYS A 294 29.05 -11.85 3.66
N PRO A 295 28.32 -12.91 4.08
CA PRO A 295 28.79 -14.30 3.93
C PRO A 295 29.05 -14.69 2.48
N MET A 296 28.30 -14.13 1.53
CA MET A 296 28.44 -14.41 0.10
C MET A 296 29.45 -13.49 -0.58
N ILE A 297 29.48 -12.20 -0.18
CA ILE A 297 30.28 -11.16 -0.82
C ILE A 297 31.72 -11.15 -0.29
N GLY A 298 31.91 -11.46 1.00
CA GLY A 298 33.20 -11.48 1.68
C GLY A 298 33.72 -10.09 2.10
N TYR A 299 33.08 -8.99 1.70
CA TYR A 299 33.50 -7.62 2.03
C TYR A 299 32.71 -7.05 3.21
N GLN A 300 33.35 -6.13 3.94
CA GLN A 300 32.72 -5.39 5.04
C GLN A 300 31.70 -4.39 4.50
N PHE A 301 30.69 -4.08 5.33
CA PHE A 301 29.81 -2.96 5.08
C PHE A 301 30.60 -1.65 4.96
N SER A 302 30.34 -0.88 3.93
CA SER A 302 30.98 0.42 3.71
C SER A 302 30.03 1.59 4.07
N SER A 303 29.23 2.01 3.13
CA SER A 303 28.17 3.01 3.30
C SER A 303 26.92 2.58 2.55
N TYR A 304 25.75 2.85 3.15
CA TYR A 304 24.47 2.73 2.47
C TYR A 304 24.11 4.07 1.84
N GLU A 305 23.80 4.03 0.57
CA GLU A 305 23.43 5.20 -0.21
C GLU A 305 22.15 4.87 -0.99
N THR A 306 21.25 5.85 -1.09
CA THR A 306 20.02 5.75 -1.87
C THR A 306 19.84 6.99 -2.73
N SER A 307 19.25 6.84 -3.91
CA SER A 307 18.84 7.95 -4.75
C SER A 307 17.51 7.64 -5.44
N TYR A 308 16.67 8.67 -5.54
CA TYR A 308 15.42 8.68 -6.27
C TYR A 308 15.44 9.78 -7.30
N ARG A 309 15.07 9.45 -8.53
CA ARG A 309 14.91 10.40 -9.63
C ARG A 309 13.63 10.06 -10.38
N GLU A 310 12.83 11.09 -10.63
CA GLU A 310 11.55 10.98 -11.34
C GLU A 310 11.46 12.09 -12.38
N ARG A 311 10.90 11.75 -13.53
CA ARG A 311 10.38 12.70 -14.51
C ARG A 311 8.94 12.31 -14.79
N SER A 312 8.01 13.24 -14.55
CA SER A 312 6.57 13.02 -14.72
C SER A 312 5.96 14.12 -15.55
N SER A 313 5.00 13.77 -16.40
CA SER A 313 4.21 14.71 -17.20
C SER A 313 2.75 14.59 -16.78
N TYR A 314 2.13 15.70 -16.41
CA TYR A 314 0.74 15.80 -15.96
C TYR A 314 -0.07 16.66 -16.91
N ASN A 315 -1.28 16.24 -17.23
CA ASN A 315 -2.26 17.12 -17.86
C ASN A 315 -2.92 17.96 -16.78
N GLU A 316 -2.57 19.26 -16.70
CA GLU A 316 -3.07 20.16 -15.66
C GLU A 316 -4.55 20.53 -15.81
N LYS A 317 -5.05 20.62 -17.04
CA LYS A 317 -6.45 20.96 -17.30
C LYS A 317 -7.37 19.85 -16.86
N GLU A 318 -6.97 18.64 -17.11
CA GLU A 318 -7.77 17.46 -16.79
C GLU A 318 -7.30 16.71 -15.55
N ASN A 319 -6.24 17.19 -14.91
CA ASN A 319 -5.69 16.68 -13.66
C ASN A 319 -5.45 15.17 -13.63
N TYR A 320 -4.56 14.70 -14.53
CA TYR A 320 -4.11 13.31 -14.54
C TYR A 320 -2.64 13.17 -14.96
N LEU A 321 -2.06 12.04 -14.55
CA LEU A 321 -0.73 11.62 -14.97
C LEU A 321 -0.76 11.14 -16.43
N GLU A 322 0.05 11.71 -17.31
CA GLU A 322 0.20 11.25 -18.69
C GLU A 322 1.28 10.18 -18.80
N GLU A 323 2.47 10.48 -18.28
CA GLU A 323 3.59 9.55 -18.24
C GLU A 323 4.52 9.82 -17.07
N MET A 324 5.28 8.80 -16.69
CA MET A 324 6.30 8.92 -15.65
C MET A 324 7.44 7.94 -15.88
N ASP A 325 8.64 8.41 -15.54
CA ASP A 325 9.88 7.64 -15.55
C ASP A 325 10.57 7.80 -14.19
N VAL A 326 10.81 6.69 -13.47
CA VAL A 326 11.46 6.69 -12.17
C VAL A 326 12.69 5.81 -12.20
N THR A 327 13.78 6.29 -11.64
CA THR A 327 14.97 5.52 -11.33
C THR A 327 15.25 5.57 -9.84
N ILE A 328 15.30 4.41 -9.19
CA ILE A 328 15.75 4.24 -7.81
C ILE A 328 17.05 3.46 -7.82
N MET A 329 17.99 3.90 -7.02
CA MET A 329 19.23 3.17 -6.77
C MET A 329 19.46 3.08 -5.28
N GLU A 330 19.73 1.89 -4.80
CA GLU A 330 20.19 1.60 -3.44
C GLU A 330 21.50 0.84 -3.52
N GLN A 331 22.47 1.21 -2.70
CA GLN A 331 23.76 0.51 -2.75
C GLN A 331 24.46 0.46 -1.38
N ILE A 332 25.16 -0.63 -1.16
CA ILE A 332 26.33 -0.66 -0.28
C ILE A 332 27.53 -0.46 -1.18
N LYS A 333 28.12 0.72 -1.06
CA LYS A 333 29.13 1.22 -2.01
C LYS A 333 30.17 0.17 -2.38
N ASN A 334 30.31 -0.07 -3.68
CA ASN A 334 31.20 -1.04 -4.30
C ASN A 334 30.88 -2.54 -4.07
N ASN A 335 29.91 -2.89 -3.25
CA ASN A 335 29.65 -4.28 -2.88
C ASN A 335 28.33 -4.82 -3.44
N LEU A 336 27.24 -4.09 -3.19
CA LEU A 336 25.88 -4.51 -3.50
C LEU A 336 25.11 -3.30 -4.04
N GLU A 337 24.40 -3.47 -5.14
CA GLU A 337 23.58 -2.42 -5.74
C GLU A 337 22.24 -3.03 -6.15
N LEU A 338 21.14 -2.35 -5.83
CA LEU A 338 19.82 -2.54 -6.40
C LEU A 338 19.48 -1.34 -7.26
N ARG A 339 19.05 -1.61 -8.49
CA ARG A 339 18.58 -0.57 -9.41
C ARG A 339 17.17 -0.91 -9.89
N ILE A 340 16.27 0.06 -9.76
CA ILE A 340 14.89 -0.04 -10.22
C ILE A 340 14.67 1.01 -11.29
N HIS A 341 14.16 0.58 -12.44
CA HIS A 341 13.58 1.45 -13.46
C HIS A 341 12.08 1.18 -13.51
N TYR A 342 11.29 2.22 -13.33
CA TYR A 342 9.84 2.12 -13.32
C TYR A 342 9.24 3.16 -14.25
N THR A 343 8.38 2.73 -15.15
CA THR A 343 7.67 3.61 -16.07
C THR A 343 6.16 3.44 -15.90
N VAL A 344 5.44 4.55 -16.01
CA VAL A 344 3.97 4.59 -16.08
C VAL A 344 3.60 5.37 -17.33
N ARG A 345 2.68 4.83 -18.11
CA ARG A 345 2.14 5.52 -19.30
C ARG A 345 0.63 5.34 -19.34
N LYS A 346 -0.07 6.43 -19.55
CA LYS A 346 -1.48 6.40 -19.93
C LYS A 346 -1.59 5.82 -21.34
N ILE A 347 -2.45 4.83 -21.51
CA ILE A 347 -2.63 4.13 -22.79
C ILE A 347 -4.04 4.33 -23.38
N GLU A 348 -5.01 4.71 -22.56
CA GLU A 348 -6.40 5.04 -22.95
C GLU A 348 -6.98 6.10 -22.01
#